data_bc9aa31f90acdf3e9cf997b35d81b47c
#
_entry.id   bc9aa31f90acdf3e9cf997b35d81b47c
#
_cell.length_a   1.000
_cell.length_b   1.000
_cell.length_c   1.000
_cell.angle_alpha   90.00
_cell.angle_beta   90.00
_cell.angle_gamma   90.00
#
_symmetry.space_group_name_H-M   'P 1'
#
loop_
_entity.id
_entity.type
_entity.pdbx_description
1 polymer ?
#
loop_
_entity_poly.entity_id
_entity_poly.type
_entity_poly.pdbx_seq_one_letter_code
_entity_poly.pdbx_strand_id
1 'polypeptide(L)'
;LMRRIHARGHEIGLHPSYNTCQSPKAIVSEATRLKRICQEENIEQKAWGGRMHYLRWRTPITLYGWEEAGMAYDSSLCYADSPGFRCGTCFEYPAFDPVQGKALNLRIRPLIAMEVTVIAPHFLNMGTGEVALAKFMQLKNACRGVGGCFTLLWHNAEFDSPQKRTLYTSVLTGI
;
A
#
# COMPACT_ATOMS: atom_id res chain seq x y z
N LEU A 1 11.54 17.27 -0.30
CA LEU A 1 10.93 16.27 0.57
C LEU A 1 11.37 14.85 0.20
N MET A 2 11.21 14.41 -1.06
CA MET A 2 11.53 13.05 -1.54
C MET A 2 12.97 12.64 -1.23
N ARG A 3 13.98 13.49 -1.54
CA ARG A 3 15.39 13.21 -1.18
C ARG A 3 15.57 12.92 0.32
N ARG A 4 14.91 13.67 1.20
CA ARG A 4 15.01 13.44 2.66
C ARG A 4 14.38 12.14 3.11
N ILE A 5 13.30 11.71 2.47
CA ILE A 5 12.64 10.42 2.72
C ILE A 5 13.57 9.29 2.25
N HIS A 6 14.03 9.37 1.02
CA HIS A 6 14.91 8.37 0.43
C HIS A 6 16.26 8.23 1.18
N ALA A 7 16.89 9.35 1.56
CA ALA A 7 18.12 9.36 2.33
C ALA A 7 18.01 8.70 3.72
N ARG A 8 16.78 8.50 4.22
CA ARG A 8 16.49 7.75 5.45
C ARG A 8 16.20 6.28 5.21
N GLY A 9 16.40 5.78 4.00
CA GLY A 9 16.21 4.38 3.63
C GLY A 9 14.78 4.00 3.27
N HIS A 10 13.89 4.99 3.05
CA HIS A 10 12.51 4.73 2.63
C HIS A 10 12.38 4.73 1.10
N GLU A 11 11.46 3.92 0.60
CA GLU A 11 11.11 3.90 -0.83
C GLU A 11 10.20 5.08 -1.20
N ILE A 12 10.36 5.57 -2.44
CA ILE A 12 9.43 6.49 -3.08
C ILE A 12 8.52 5.65 -3.99
N GLY A 13 7.23 5.65 -3.70
CA GLY A 13 6.25 4.82 -4.41
C GLY A 13 5.29 5.64 -5.27
N LEU A 14 4.75 4.98 -6.31
CA LEU A 14 3.70 5.53 -7.15
C LEU A 14 2.36 5.55 -6.42
N HIS A 15 1.70 6.69 -6.41
CA HIS A 15 0.31 6.84 -5.96
C HIS A 15 -0.47 7.58 -7.04
N PRO A 16 -0.95 6.86 -8.08
CA PRO A 16 -1.46 7.49 -9.28
C PRO A 16 -2.83 8.14 -9.04
N SER A 17 -3.20 9.08 -9.91
CA SER A 17 -4.42 9.86 -9.81
C SER A 17 -5.69 9.01 -9.85
N TYR A 18 -6.78 9.55 -9.30
CA TYR A 18 -8.03 8.83 -9.04
C TYR A 18 -8.60 8.03 -10.23
N ASN A 19 -8.53 8.56 -11.45
CA ASN A 19 -9.12 7.92 -12.62
C ASN A 19 -8.18 6.98 -13.40
N THR A 20 -6.92 6.86 -12.99
CA THR A 20 -5.91 6.06 -13.71
C THR A 20 -6.22 4.57 -13.74
N CYS A 21 -6.99 4.06 -12.76
CA CYS A 21 -7.42 2.66 -12.73
C CYS A 21 -8.23 2.22 -13.97
N GLN A 22 -8.67 3.15 -14.79
CA GLN A 22 -9.44 2.89 -16.02
C GLN A 22 -8.56 2.84 -17.28
N SER A 23 -7.27 3.17 -17.18
CA SER A 23 -6.39 3.30 -18.34
C SER A 23 -4.95 2.86 -18.01
N PRO A 24 -4.47 1.75 -18.59
CA PRO A 24 -3.06 1.36 -18.45
C PRO A 24 -2.11 2.49 -18.85
N LYS A 25 -2.37 3.17 -19.96
CA LYS A 25 -1.56 4.29 -20.43
C LYS A 25 -1.44 5.44 -19.43
N ALA A 26 -2.52 5.72 -18.68
CA ALA A 26 -2.48 6.75 -17.64
C ALA A 26 -1.56 6.34 -16.47
N ILE A 27 -1.61 5.08 -16.04
CA ILE A 27 -0.71 4.54 -15.02
C ILE A 27 0.74 4.63 -15.50
N VAL A 28 1.03 4.19 -16.73
CA VAL A 28 2.37 4.25 -17.34
C VAL A 28 2.88 5.69 -17.39
N SER A 29 2.04 6.63 -17.81
CA SER A 29 2.42 8.05 -17.89
C SER A 29 2.82 8.61 -16.51
N GLU A 30 2.05 8.32 -15.47
CA GLU A 30 2.35 8.82 -14.13
C GLU A 30 3.56 8.10 -13.51
N ALA A 31 3.74 6.81 -13.76
CA ALA A 31 4.94 6.07 -13.37
C ALA A 31 6.21 6.63 -14.03
N THR A 32 6.13 6.91 -15.33
CA THR A 32 7.22 7.54 -16.09
C THR A 32 7.58 8.92 -15.51
N ARG A 33 6.55 9.71 -15.22
CA ARG A 33 6.74 11.04 -14.59
C ARG A 33 7.43 10.92 -13.23
N LEU A 34 6.99 9.98 -12.37
CA LEU A 34 7.61 9.74 -11.07
C LEU A 34 9.08 9.36 -11.21
N LYS A 35 9.38 8.38 -12.07
CA LYS A 35 10.76 7.89 -12.31
C LYS A 35 11.67 9.03 -12.81
N ARG A 36 11.17 9.85 -13.76
CA ARG A 36 11.90 11.02 -14.26
C ARG A 36 12.21 12.03 -13.16
N ILE A 37 11.22 12.40 -12.34
CA ILE A 37 11.42 13.33 -11.22
C ILE A 37 12.44 12.76 -10.21
N CYS A 38 12.37 11.47 -9.92
CA CYS A 38 13.34 10.83 -9.03
C CYS A 38 14.77 10.87 -9.61
N GLN A 39 14.91 10.66 -10.92
CA GLN A 39 16.20 10.79 -11.61
C GLN A 39 16.74 12.22 -11.54
N GLU A 40 15.90 13.24 -11.79
CA GLU A 40 16.26 14.65 -11.66
C GLU A 40 16.67 15.01 -10.22
N GLU A 41 16.08 14.33 -9.23
CA GLU A 41 16.37 14.49 -7.81
C GLU A 41 17.53 13.60 -7.29
N ASN A 42 18.22 12.85 -8.16
CA ASN A 42 19.27 11.88 -7.83
C ASN A 42 18.78 10.82 -6.81
N ILE A 43 17.56 10.33 -7.00
CA ILE A 43 16.97 9.24 -6.21
C ILE A 43 17.03 7.97 -7.04
N GLU A 44 17.84 7.01 -6.60
CA GLU A 44 17.99 5.71 -7.24
C GLU A 44 17.36 4.62 -6.38
N GLN A 45 16.48 3.81 -6.97
CA GLN A 45 15.82 2.68 -6.33
C GLN A 45 15.96 1.43 -7.17
N LYS A 46 16.21 0.29 -6.51
CA LYS A 46 16.30 -1.02 -7.18
C LYS A 46 14.95 -1.51 -7.70
N ALA A 47 13.87 -1.13 -7.02
CA ALA A 47 12.51 -1.55 -7.35
C ALA A 47 11.56 -0.38 -7.22
N TRP A 48 10.55 -0.34 -8.08
CA TRP A 48 9.48 0.65 -8.06
C TRP A 48 8.17 -0.05 -7.73
N GLY A 49 7.48 0.42 -6.74
CA GLY A 49 6.16 -0.07 -6.37
C GLY A 49 5.25 1.07 -5.98
N GLY A 50 4.10 0.74 -5.43
CA GLY A 50 3.18 1.77 -4.96
C GLY A 50 1.80 1.23 -4.66
N ARG A 51 0.82 2.13 -4.78
CA ARG A 51 -0.56 1.85 -4.41
C ARG A 51 -1.51 2.76 -5.16
N MET A 52 -2.59 2.20 -5.69
CA MET A 52 -3.63 2.98 -6.35
C MET A 52 -4.34 3.92 -5.38
N HIS A 53 -4.64 5.13 -5.85
CA HIS A 53 -5.40 6.12 -5.10
C HIS A 53 -6.80 5.59 -4.77
N TYR A 54 -7.26 5.74 -3.52
CA TYR A 54 -8.50 5.15 -2.99
C TYR A 54 -8.57 3.62 -3.15
N LEU A 55 -7.43 2.94 -3.30
CA LEU A 55 -7.35 1.49 -3.54
C LEU A 55 -8.19 1.04 -4.76
N ARG A 56 -8.43 1.96 -5.71
CA ARG A 56 -9.25 1.69 -6.89
C ARG A 56 -8.56 0.71 -7.81
N TRP A 57 -9.21 -0.42 -8.02
CA TRP A 57 -8.66 -1.52 -8.79
C TRP A 57 -9.65 -2.03 -9.84
N ARG A 58 -9.18 -2.28 -11.05
CA ARG A 58 -9.98 -2.84 -12.15
C ARG A 58 -9.17 -3.89 -12.90
N THR A 59 -9.45 -5.16 -12.63
CA THR A 59 -8.85 -6.30 -13.35
C THR A 59 -9.46 -6.43 -14.75
N PRO A 60 -8.67 -6.64 -15.81
CA PRO A 60 -7.21 -6.73 -15.83
C PRO A 60 -6.49 -5.38 -16.06
N ILE A 61 -7.24 -4.29 -16.24
CA ILE A 61 -6.74 -2.98 -16.71
C ILE A 61 -5.63 -2.45 -15.80
N THR A 62 -5.85 -2.49 -14.49
CA THR A 62 -4.84 -2.02 -13.51
C THR A 62 -3.59 -2.90 -13.56
N LEU A 63 -3.75 -4.23 -13.66
CA LEU A 63 -2.62 -5.15 -13.81
C LEU A 63 -1.74 -4.78 -15.02
N TYR A 64 -2.35 -4.52 -16.16
CA TYR A 64 -1.63 -4.18 -17.38
C TYR A 64 -0.87 -2.85 -17.24
N GLY A 65 -1.48 -1.85 -16.62
CA GLY A 65 -0.81 -0.57 -16.40
C GLY A 65 0.42 -0.69 -15.48
N TRP A 66 0.33 -1.47 -14.42
CA TRP A 66 1.45 -1.69 -13.50
C TRP A 66 2.55 -2.53 -14.15
N GLU A 67 2.21 -3.61 -14.86
CA GLU A 67 3.18 -4.46 -15.57
C GLU A 67 3.90 -3.69 -16.68
N GLU A 68 3.15 -2.97 -17.54
CA GLU A 68 3.70 -2.15 -18.64
C GLU A 68 4.57 -1.00 -18.11
N ALA A 69 4.22 -0.42 -16.97
CA ALA A 69 5.03 0.60 -16.29
C ALA A 69 6.33 0.04 -15.68
N GLY A 70 6.54 -1.28 -15.71
CA GLY A 70 7.69 -1.95 -15.09
C GLY A 70 7.73 -1.72 -13.59
N MET A 71 6.56 -1.80 -12.93
CA MET A 71 6.45 -1.72 -11.48
C MET A 71 6.68 -3.10 -10.88
N ALA A 72 7.52 -3.17 -9.85
CA ALA A 72 7.87 -4.43 -9.20
C ALA A 72 6.73 -4.96 -8.31
N TYR A 73 5.97 -4.05 -7.67
CA TYR A 73 4.85 -4.47 -6.83
C TYR A 73 3.72 -3.43 -6.79
N ASP A 74 2.51 -3.92 -6.53
CA ASP A 74 1.33 -3.15 -6.12
C ASP A 74 0.88 -3.56 -4.73
N SER A 75 0.47 -2.58 -3.92
CA SER A 75 -0.05 -2.78 -2.56
C SER A 75 -1.43 -2.14 -2.38
N SER A 76 -2.32 -2.33 -3.38
CA SER A 76 -3.68 -1.76 -3.35
C SER A 76 -4.73 -2.70 -2.77
N LEU A 77 -4.49 -4.04 -2.81
CA LEU A 77 -5.53 -5.00 -2.50
C LEU A 77 -5.75 -5.13 -0.98
N CYS A 78 -6.75 -4.40 -0.50
CA CYS A 78 -7.30 -4.43 0.84
C CYS A 78 -8.83 -4.42 0.77
N TYR A 79 -9.52 -4.79 1.82
CA TYR A 79 -10.94 -4.46 1.96
C TYR A 79 -11.08 -2.95 2.21
N ALA A 80 -12.13 -2.35 1.64
CA ALA A 80 -12.35 -0.91 1.78
C ALA A 80 -12.92 -0.51 3.15
N ASP A 81 -13.59 -1.42 3.81
CA ASP A 81 -14.41 -1.21 5.01
C ASP A 81 -13.93 -2.00 6.24
N SER A 82 -12.94 -2.86 6.09
CA SER A 82 -12.42 -3.71 7.17
C SER A 82 -10.94 -4.02 6.98
N PRO A 83 -10.13 -4.04 8.04
CA PRO A 83 -8.77 -4.56 7.96
C PRO A 83 -8.80 -6.09 7.92
N GLY A 84 -7.83 -6.71 7.24
CA GLY A 84 -7.72 -8.17 7.16
C GLY A 84 -7.06 -8.67 5.89
N PHE A 85 -7.16 -9.97 5.67
CA PHE A 85 -6.45 -10.70 4.64
C PHE A 85 -7.30 -10.89 3.37
N ARG A 86 -7.60 -9.80 2.65
CA ARG A 86 -8.38 -9.85 1.38
C ARG A 86 -7.81 -10.82 0.36
N CYS A 87 -6.47 -10.89 0.28
CA CYS A 87 -5.77 -11.80 -0.63
C CYS A 87 -5.61 -13.23 -0.09
N GLY A 88 -6.17 -13.54 1.10
CA GLY A 88 -5.99 -14.83 1.76
C GLY A 88 -4.57 -15.08 2.30
N THR A 89 -3.67 -14.12 2.17
CA THR A 89 -2.27 -14.23 2.55
C THR A 89 -1.69 -12.87 2.95
N CYS A 90 -0.57 -12.89 3.67
CA CYS A 90 0.29 -11.71 3.93
C CYS A 90 1.66 -11.80 3.24
N PHE A 91 1.88 -12.82 2.41
CA PHE A 91 3.08 -12.93 1.59
C PHE A 91 2.88 -12.25 0.24
N GLU A 92 3.96 -11.71 -0.33
CA GLU A 92 3.95 -11.27 -1.71
C GLU A 92 3.85 -12.46 -2.66
N TYR A 93 3.05 -12.30 -3.70
CA TYR A 93 2.88 -13.33 -4.74
C TYR A 93 2.86 -12.69 -6.14
N PRO A 94 3.22 -13.44 -7.21
CA PRO A 94 3.10 -12.96 -8.57
C PRO A 94 1.65 -12.62 -8.90
N ALA A 95 1.41 -11.45 -9.51
CA ALA A 95 0.11 -11.13 -10.06
C ALA A 95 -0.24 -12.12 -11.18
N PHE A 96 -1.51 -12.41 -11.34
CA PHE A 96 -2.00 -13.33 -12.36
C PHE A 96 -2.93 -12.61 -13.32
N ASP A 97 -2.67 -12.73 -14.62
CA ASP A 97 -3.55 -12.26 -15.67
C ASP A 97 -4.63 -13.31 -15.95
N PRO A 98 -5.88 -13.07 -15.54
CA PRO A 98 -6.95 -14.05 -15.73
C PRO A 98 -7.42 -14.16 -17.20
N VAL A 99 -7.08 -13.19 -18.03
CA VAL A 99 -7.46 -13.19 -19.46
C VAL A 99 -6.48 -14.02 -20.29
N GLN A 100 -5.19 -13.84 -20.02
CA GLN A 100 -4.13 -14.57 -20.73
C GLN A 100 -3.74 -15.86 -20.03
N GLY A 101 -4.23 -16.13 -18.83
CA GLY A 101 -3.95 -17.34 -18.07
C GLY A 101 -2.48 -17.47 -17.62
N LYS A 102 -1.80 -16.35 -17.34
CA LYS A 102 -0.36 -16.36 -17.01
C LYS A 102 -0.02 -15.50 -15.80
N ALA A 103 1.06 -15.87 -15.10
CA ALA A 103 1.68 -15.03 -14.09
C ALA A 103 2.37 -13.82 -14.75
N LEU A 104 2.38 -12.68 -14.04
CA LEU A 104 3.06 -11.45 -14.42
C LEU A 104 4.36 -11.28 -13.62
N ASN A 105 5.24 -10.37 -14.06
CA ASN A 105 6.39 -9.96 -13.28
C ASN A 105 5.99 -9.08 -12.09
N LEU A 106 4.90 -8.34 -12.23
CA LEU A 106 4.29 -7.58 -11.14
C LEU A 106 3.98 -8.51 -9.96
N ARG A 107 4.35 -8.09 -8.76
CA ARG A 107 3.98 -8.78 -7.52
C ARG A 107 2.85 -8.03 -6.81
N ILE A 108 1.97 -8.78 -6.17
CA ILE A 108 0.98 -8.23 -5.25
C ILE A 108 1.56 -8.30 -3.84
N ARG A 109 1.66 -7.17 -3.19
CA ARG A 109 1.99 -7.02 -1.77
C ARG A 109 0.69 -6.76 -1.02
N PRO A 110 0.07 -7.76 -0.38
CA PRO A 110 -1.24 -7.60 0.25
C PRO A 110 -1.23 -6.49 1.28
N LEU A 111 -2.21 -5.60 1.20
CA LEU A 111 -2.43 -4.58 2.22
C LEU A 111 -3.32 -5.17 3.31
N ILE A 112 -2.83 -5.21 4.55
CA ILE A 112 -3.51 -5.90 5.66
C ILE A 112 -4.37 -4.96 6.48
N ALA A 113 -3.89 -3.73 6.70
CA ALA A 113 -4.64 -2.77 7.50
C ALA A 113 -4.49 -1.36 6.94
N MET A 114 -5.55 -0.58 7.11
CA MET A 114 -5.58 0.85 6.84
C MET A 114 -6.14 1.53 8.09
N GLU A 115 -5.51 2.61 8.53
CA GLU A 115 -5.89 3.28 9.79
C GLU A 115 -7.35 3.73 9.78
N VAL A 116 -7.79 4.31 8.67
CA VAL A 116 -9.14 4.87 8.57
C VAL A 116 -10.23 3.80 8.75
N THR A 117 -10.00 2.56 8.29
CA THR A 117 -10.97 1.47 8.48
C THR A 117 -11.09 1.01 9.92
N VAL A 118 -10.06 1.23 10.74
CA VAL A 118 -10.08 0.87 12.16
C VAL A 118 -10.63 2.01 13.01
N ILE A 119 -10.17 3.26 12.77
CA ILE A 119 -10.43 4.36 13.68
C ILE A 119 -11.67 5.20 13.35
N ALA A 120 -12.04 5.31 12.07
CA ALA A 120 -13.09 6.24 11.66
C ALA A 120 -14.51 5.81 12.04
N PRO A 121 -15.40 6.76 12.42
CA PRO A 121 -16.75 6.48 12.88
C PRO A 121 -17.65 5.74 11.88
N HIS A 122 -17.40 5.91 10.59
CA HIS A 122 -18.20 5.27 9.53
C HIS A 122 -17.68 3.88 9.13
N PHE A 123 -16.62 3.38 9.80
CA PHE A 123 -16.11 2.02 9.68
C PHE A 123 -16.18 1.31 11.05
N LEU A 124 -15.07 0.73 11.54
CA LEU A 124 -15.08 -0.01 12.80
C LEU A 124 -15.23 0.87 14.04
N ASN A 125 -15.00 2.17 13.91
CA ASN A 125 -15.17 3.16 15.00
C ASN A 125 -14.46 2.78 16.32
N MET A 126 -13.24 2.25 16.23
CA MET A 126 -12.50 1.82 17.42
C MET A 126 -11.73 2.96 18.10
N GLY A 127 -11.82 4.19 17.52
CA GLY A 127 -11.08 5.35 18.04
C GLY A 127 -9.57 5.16 17.95
N THR A 128 -8.80 5.78 18.87
CA THR A 128 -7.33 5.81 18.84
C THR A 128 -6.68 5.19 20.08
N GLY A 129 -7.48 4.53 20.94
CA GLY A 129 -7.03 3.93 22.18
C GLY A 129 -6.62 2.47 22.06
N GLU A 130 -6.63 1.78 23.20
CA GLU A 130 -6.20 0.38 23.35
C GLU A 130 -6.94 -0.59 22.44
N VAL A 131 -8.24 -0.37 22.19
CA VAL A 131 -9.07 -1.23 21.34
C VAL A 131 -8.56 -1.22 19.89
N ALA A 132 -8.26 -0.02 19.36
CA ALA A 132 -7.69 0.12 18.03
C ALA A 132 -6.28 -0.49 17.97
N LEU A 133 -5.43 -0.21 18.96
CA LEU A 133 -4.11 -0.82 19.05
C LEU A 133 -4.18 -2.35 19.06
N ALA A 134 -5.05 -2.92 19.91
CA ALA A 134 -5.24 -4.36 19.99
C ALA A 134 -5.65 -4.97 18.63
N LYS A 135 -6.49 -4.28 17.85
CA LYS A 135 -6.90 -4.72 16.51
C LYS A 135 -5.71 -4.75 15.53
N PHE A 136 -4.90 -3.69 15.50
CA PHE A 136 -3.69 -3.69 14.67
C PHE A 136 -2.70 -4.77 15.10
N MET A 137 -2.48 -4.93 16.41
CA MET A 137 -1.56 -5.92 16.95
C MET A 137 -2.03 -7.35 16.69
N GLN A 138 -3.33 -7.62 16.73
CA GLN A 138 -3.91 -8.91 16.33
C GLN A 138 -3.48 -9.28 14.91
N LEU A 139 -3.65 -8.37 13.95
CA LEU A 139 -3.29 -8.61 12.54
C LEU A 139 -1.77 -8.71 12.35
N LYS A 140 -1.02 -7.83 13.01
CA LYS A 140 0.46 -7.84 12.98
C LYS A 140 1.01 -9.16 13.51
N ASN A 141 0.47 -9.65 14.63
CA ASN A 141 0.89 -10.92 15.23
C ASN A 141 0.48 -12.13 14.38
N ALA A 142 -0.68 -12.09 13.71
CA ALA A 142 -1.05 -13.12 12.75
C ALA A 142 -0.04 -13.21 11.60
N CYS A 143 0.37 -12.06 11.02
CA CYS A 143 1.44 -12.04 10.01
C CYS A 143 2.77 -12.58 10.56
N ARG A 144 3.16 -12.13 11.75
CA ARG A 144 4.40 -12.59 12.42
C ARG A 144 4.39 -14.09 12.68
N GLY A 145 3.25 -14.64 13.11
CA GLY A 145 3.10 -16.07 13.43
C GLY A 145 3.36 -17.00 12.25
N VAL A 146 3.18 -16.51 11.03
CA VAL A 146 3.48 -17.28 9.79
C VAL A 146 4.76 -16.80 9.09
N GLY A 147 5.51 -15.88 9.68
CA GLY A 147 6.71 -15.29 9.05
C GLY A 147 6.40 -14.40 7.85
N GLY A 148 5.18 -13.88 7.77
CA GLY A 148 4.73 -13.03 6.67
C GLY A 148 4.94 -11.54 6.93
N CYS A 149 4.46 -10.70 6.02
CA CYS A 149 4.62 -9.24 6.08
C CYS A 149 3.33 -8.55 6.53
N PHE A 150 3.42 -7.69 7.54
CA PHE A 150 2.33 -6.81 7.94
C PHE A 150 2.43 -5.49 7.18
N THR A 151 1.59 -5.31 6.16
CA THR A 151 1.54 -4.08 5.36
C THR A 151 0.45 -3.17 5.90
N LEU A 152 0.85 -1.97 6.31
CA LEU A 152 0.00 -0.92 6.87
C LEU A 152 -0.08 0.27 5.91
N LEU A 153 -1.28 0.78 5.67
CA LEU A 153 -1.52 2.10 5.10
C LEU A 153 -1.84 3.08 6.23
N TRP A 154 -1.14 4.22 6.22
CA TRP A 154 -1.44 5.34 7.11
C TRP A 154 -1.36 6.64 6.33
N HIS A 155 -2.44 7.40 6.28
CA HIS A 155 -2.47 8.66 5.54
C HIS A 155 -1.72 9.75 6.31
N ASN A 156 -1.01 10.60 5.59
CA ASN A 156 -0.30 11.73 6.20
C ASN A 156 -1.26 12.73 6.88
N ALA A 157 -2.49 12.85 6.41
CA ALA A 157 -3.52 13.66 7.04
C ALA A 157 -3.95 13.15 8.43
N GLU A 158 -3.73 11.85 8.71
CA GLU A 158 -4.09 11.22 9.98
C GLU A 158 -3.01 11.37 11.07
N PHE A 159 -2.05 12.28 10.89
CA PHE A 159 -1.13 12.72 11.92
C PHE A 159 -1.56 14.05 12.58
N ASP A 160 -2.84 14.39 12.52
CA ASP A 160 -3.45 15.64 13.00
C ASP A 160 -3.54 15.75 14.53
N SER A 161 -3.50 14.64 15.26
CA SER A 161 -3.60 14.62 16.71
C SER A 161 -2.47 13.83 17.40
N PRO A 162 -2.12 14.14 18.66
CA PRO A 162 -1.16 13.37 19.43
C PRO A 162 -1.57 11.90 19.57
N GLN A 163 -2.86 11.63 19.77
CA GLN A 163 -3.39 10.28 19.95
C GLN A 163 -3.17 9.41 18.72
N LYS A 164 -3.43 9.92 17.51
CA LYS A 164 -3.16 9.20 16.25
C LYS A 164 -1.67 8.94 16.05
N ARG A 165 -0.81 9.92 16.39
CA ARG A 165 0.65 9.74 16.35
C ARG A 165 1.14 8.67 17.31
N THR A 166 0.61 8.67 18.54
CA THR A 166 0.92 7.63 19.53
C THR A 166 0.48 6.26 19.04
N LEU A 167 -0.76 6.13 18.56
CA LEU A 167 -1.26 4.86 18.02
C LEU A 167 -0.37 4.35 16.88
N TYR A 168 -0.02 5.21 15.90
CA TYR A 168 0.89 4.85 14.82
C TYR A 168 2.22 4.31 15.33
N THR A 169 2.85 5.04 16.26
CA THR A 169 4.13 4.64 16.84
C THR A 169 4.01 3.29 17.55
N SER A 170 2.97 3.11 18.39
CA SER A 170 2.73 1.85 19.10
C SER A 170 2.49 0.66 18.15
N VAL A 171 1.77 0.87 17.05
CA VAL A 171 1.59 -0.17 16.02
C VAL A 171 2.93 -0.57 15.39
N LEU A 172 3.82 0.39 15.13
CA LEU A 172 5.13 0.10 14.52
C LEU A 172 6.08 -0.59 15.51
N THR A 173 6.20 -0.07 16.73
CA THR A 173 7.14 -0.57 17.74
C THR A 173 6.66 -1.85 18.43
N GLY A 174 5.36 -2.04 18.53
CA GLY A 174 4.77 -3.17 19.26
C GLY A 174 4.72 -2.97 20.76
N ILE A 175 4.82 -1.70 21.20
CA ILE A 175 4.79 -1.28 22.62
C ILE A 175 3.51 -0.48 22.86
#